data_a21a1427cc114895a00091cea7b1b94b
#
_entry.id   a21a1427cc114895a00091cea7b1b94b
#
_cell.length_a   1.000
_cell.length_b   1.000
_cell.length_c   1.000
_cell.angle_alpha   90.00
_cell.angle_beta   90.00
_cell.angle_gamma   90.00
#
_symmetry.space_group_name_H-M   'P 1'
#
loop_
_entity.id
_entity.type
_entity.pdbx_description
1 polymer ?
#
loop_
_entity_poly.entity_id
_entity_poly.type
_entity_poly.pdbx_seq_one_letter_code
_entity_poly.pdbx_strand_id
1 'polypeptide(L)'
;MKKIAAVALVVVIAIVWLLNTSLLAPPPSGNAKILAHRGIHQVFHSEGLDNDTCTAERIETPRHSYLENTIASMRAAMESGADVVELDVHLTPDRQFAVFHDWTLDCRTDGSGVTQETPMSELKTLDIGYGYTADGGKSFPFRGQGAGQMPTLTEVFKALPEGRFLINFKSERREEGATLAVLLRFHPEWRKQVFGVYGGTAPTQETLRLVPGLRGYDRQSTIACLGRYAAYGWTGIVPDACRDTLIIVPGNYARFLWGWPDRFAARMQAAGSEIILLGPYSGGDFTS
;
A
#
# COMPACT_ATOMS: atom_id res chain seq x y z
N MET A 1 9.97 -27.00 -47.00
CA MET A 1 8.99 -26.61 -45.98
C MET A 1 9.56 -26.70 -44.54
N LYS A 2 10.06 -27.87 -44.07
CA LYS A 2 10.56 -28.04 -42.67
C LYS A 2 11.71 -27.08 -42.30
N LYS A 3 12.67 -26.82 -43.20
CA LYS A 3 13.82 -25.88 -42.98
C LYS A 3 13.32 -24.45 -42.83
N ILE A 4 12.37 -23.99 -43.65
CA ILE A 4 11.80 -22.64 -43.60
C ILE A 4 11.04 -22.44 -42.27
N ALA A 5 10.24 -23.41 -41.86
CA ALA A 5 9.52 -23.36 -40.58
C ALA A 5 10.47 -23.30 -39.38
N ALA A 6 11.60 -24.03 -39.43
CA ALA A 6 12.61 -23.99 -38.37
C ALA A 6 13.29 -22.60 -38.29
N VAL A 7 13.66 -22.02 -39.42
CA VAL A 7 14.24 -20.68 -39.47
C VAL A 7 13.25 -19.63 -38.96
N ALA A 8 11.99 -19.68 -39.39
CA ALA A 8 10.96 -18.77 -38.91
C ALA A 8 10.76 -18.87 -37.37
N LEU A 9 10.76 -20.08 -36.80
CA LEU A 9 10.68 -20.28 -35.37
C LEU A 9 11.86 -19.67 -34.62
N VAL A 10 13.09 -19.87 -35.11
CA VAL A 10 14.30 -19.27 -34.51
C VAL A 10 14.24 -17.76 -34.53
N VAL A 11 13.79 -17.16 -35.65
CA VAL A 11 13.62 -15.72 -35.76
C VAL A 11 12.58 -15.18 -34.76
N VAL A 12 11.44 -15.87 -34.60
CA VAL A 12 10.42 -15.48 -33.62
C VAL A 12 11.00 -15.56 -32.18
N ILE A 13 11.68 -16.65 -31.84
CA ILE A 13 12.31 -16.78 -30.52
C ILE A 13 13.35 -15.66 -30.28
N ALA A 14 14.17 -15.34 -31.27
CA ALA A 14 15.15 -14.27 -31.16
C ALA A 14 14.48 -12.91 -30.95
N ILE A 15 13.39 -12.61 -31.69
CA ILE A 15 12.62 -11.39 -31.51
C ILE A 15 12.02 -11.31 -30.10
N VAL A 16 11.37 -12.37 -29.63
CA VAL A 16 10.80 -12.42 -28.28
C VAL A 16 11.88 -12.21 -27.22
N TRP A 17 13.04 -12.84 -27.39
CA TRP A 17 14.17 -12.66 -26.47
C TRP A 17 14.69 -11.23 -26.49
N LEU A 18 14.91 -10.63 -27.66
CA LEU A 18 15.37 -9.25 -27.80
C LEU A 18 14.39 -8.23 -27.20
N LEU A 19 13.10 -8.46 -27.36
CA LEU A 19 12.06 -7.62 -26.77
C LEU A 19 12.04 -7.70 -25.25
N ASN A 20 12.35 -8.85 -24.66
CA ASN A 20 12.15 -9.10 -23.22
C ASN A 20 13.44 -9.22 -22.41
N THR A 21 14.62 -9.15 -23.02
CA THR A 21 15.87 -9.16 -22.25
C THR A 21 16.09 -7.84 -21.51
N SER A 22 16.46 -7.92 -20.23
CA SER A 22 16.92 -6.76 -19.45
C SER A 22 18.32 -6.29 -19.85
N LEU A 23 19.12 -7.13 -20.52
CA LEU A 23 20.47 -6.77 -20.96
C LEU A 23 20.53 -5.58 -21.94
N LEU A 24 19.44 -5.36 -22.68
CA LEU A 24 19.28 -4.28 -23.67
C LEU A 24 18.24 -3.25 -23.20
N ALA A 25 17.76 -3.33 -21.99
CA ALA A 25 16.82 -2.35 -21.45
C ALA A 25 17.55 -1.05 -21.08
N PRO A 26 16.93 0.11 -21.27
CA PRO A 26 17.43 1.32 -20.64
C PRO A 26 17.35 1.12 -19.11
N PRO A 27 18.31 1.66 -18.35
CA PRO A 27 18.20 1.64 -16.90
C PRO A 27 16.89 2.34 -16.46
N PRO A 28 16.23 1.87 -15.40
CA PRO A 28 15.07 2.57 -14.85
C PRO A 28 15.45 4.01 -14.50
N SER A 29 14.56 4.95 -14.76
CA SER A 29 14.78 6.36 -14.42
C SER A 29 14.56 6.59 -12.93
N GLY A 30 15.44 7.34 -12.28
CA GLY A 30 15.36 7.69 -10.87
C GLY A 30 15.90 6.61 -9.92
N ASN A 31 15.90 6.94 -8.64
CA ASN A 31 16.30 6.01 -7.57
C ASN A 31 15.10 5.19 -7.08
N ALA A 32 15.38 3.99 -6.57
CA ALA A 32 14.39 3.25 -5.81
C ALA A 32 13.94 4.06 -4.59
N LYS A 33 12.63 4.06 -4.34
CA LYS A 33 12.04 4.72 -3.19
C LYS A 33 11.74 3.71 -2.10
N ILE A 34 11.90 4.11 -0.86
CA ILE A 34 11.57 3.31 0.31
C ILE A 34 10.15 3.66 0.73
N LEU A 35 9.28 2.63 0.79
CA LEU A 35 7.93 2.73 1.32
C LEU A 35 7.89 2.11 2.70
N ALA A 36 7.54 2.90 3.73
CA ALA A 36 7.35 2.43 5.09
C ALA A 36 5.87 2.06 5.30
N HIS A 37 5.59 0.83 5.66
CA HIS A 37 4.26 0.33 5.96
C HIS A 37 3.82 0.78 7.35
N ARG A 38 2.78 1.60 7.46
CA ARG A 38 2.20 2.17 8.70
C ARG A 38 3.20 2.99 9.55
N GLY A 39 4.23 3.55 8.91
CA GLY A 39 5.37 4.17 9.60
C GLY A 39 6.34 3.13 10.18
N ILE A 40 6.89 3.39 11.38
CA ILE A 40 7.66 2.38 12.13
C ILE A 40 6.69 1.62 13.02
N HIS A 41 6.53 0.32 12.76
CA HIS A 41 5.66 -0.58 13.53
C HIS A 41 6.47 -1.59 14.35
N GLN A 42 5.85 -2.22 15.34
CA GLN A 42 6.45 -3.33 16.07
C GLN A 42 6.59 -4.55 15.15
N VAL A 43 7.72 -5.24 15.21
CA VAL A 43 7.91 -6.50 14.48
C VAL A 43 7.04 -7.58 15.13
N PHE A 44 6.39 -8.39 14.31
CA PHE A 44 5.52 -9.47 14.77
C PHE A 44 5.74 -10.77 14.01
N HIS A 45 5.35 -11.89 14.60
CA HIS A 45 5.45 -13.20 13.98
C HIS A 45 4.43 -13.34 12.86
N SER A 46 4.92 -13.59 11.63
CA SER A 46 4.11 -13.60 10.40
C SER A 46 3.54 -14.97 10.02
N GLU A 47 3.79 -16.02 10.81
CA GLU A 47 3.27 -17.36 10.50
C GLU A 47 1.74 -17.43 10.72
N GLY A 48 1.00 -17.93 9.72
CA GLY A 48 -0.43 -18.16 9.79
C GLY A 48 -1.26 -16.87 9.94
N LEU A 49 -0.79 -15.75 9.39
CA LEU A 49 -1.57 -14.50 9.36
C LEU A 49 -2.76 -14.62 8.41
N ASP A 50 -3.88 -14.09 8.86
CA ASP A 50 -5.04 -13.75 8.05
C ASP A 50 -5.46 -12.28 8.33
N ASN A 51 -6.50 -11.81 7.67
CA ASN A 51 -6.94 -10.42 7.76
C ASN A 51 -7.47 -10.05 9.17
N ASP A 52 -7.90 -11.03 9.95
CA ASP A 52 -8.48 -10.83 11.28
C ASP A 52 -7.47 -11.11 12.41
N THR A 53 -6.23 -11.47 12.06
CA THR A 53 -5.20 -11.79 13.04
C THR A 53 -4.77 -10.55 13.83
N CYS A 54 -4.93 -10.59 15.16
CA CYS A 54 -4.41 -9.56 16.06
C CYS A 54 -2.87 -9.60 16.12
N THR A 55 -2.21 -8.76 15.33
CA THR A 55 -0.75 -8.72 15.31
C THR A 55 -0.14 -8.09 16.54
N ALA A 56 -0.90 -7.30 17.31
CA ALA A 56 -0.45 -6.73 18.59
C ALA A 56 -0.19 -7.81 19.65
N GLU A 57 -0.93 -8.91 19.63
CA GLU A 57 -0.76 -10.01 20.60
C GLU A 57 0.44 -10.92 20.33
N ARG A 58 1.16 -10.68 19.24
CA ARG A 58 2.25 -11.56 18.78
C ARG A 58 3.48 -10.80 18.31
N ILE A 59 3.73 -9.62 18.91
CA ILE A 59 4.94 -8.86 18.61
C ILE A 59 6.19 -9.58 19.14
N GLU A 60 7.32 -9.29 18.51
CA GLU A 60 8.63 -9.61 19.08
C GLU A 60 8.92 -8.71 20.29
N THR A 61 9.97 -9.03 21.04
CA THR A 61 10.45 -8.15 22.11
C THR A 61 10.69 -6.73 21.55
N PRO A 62 10.00 -5.70 22.09
CA PRO A 62 10.09 -4.35 21.57
C PRO A 62 11.53 -3.80 21.56
N ARG A 63 11.91 -3.17 20.44
CA ARG A 63 13.21 -2.50 20.28
C ARG A 63 13.09 -0.97 20.22
N HIS A 64 11.87 -0.47 20.18
CA HIS A 64 11.50 0.95 20.15
C HIS A 64 10.08 1.14 20.70
N SER A 65 9.68 2.38 20.94
CA SER A 65 8.36 2.73 21.49
C SER A 65 7.34 3.19 20.46
N TYR A 66 7.64 3.15 19.17
CA TYR A 66 6.71 3.58 18.14
C TYR A 66 5.55 2.61 17.97
N LEU A 67 4.36 3.18 17.82
CA LEU A 67 3.12 2.47 17.46
C LEU A 67 2.76 2.83 16.02
N GLU A 68 2.34 1.85 15.23
CA GLU A 68 1.96 2.02 13.83
C GLU A 68 0.82 3.04 13.67
N ASN A 69 0.72 3.64 12.48
CA ASN A 69 -0.32 4.60 12.14
C ASN A 69 -0.37 5.85 13.07
N THR A 70 0.73 6.16 13.78
CA THR A 70 0.85 7.39 14.56
C THR A 70 1.72 8.43 13.85
N ILE A 71 1.48 9.71 14.13
CA ILE A 71 2.33 10.79 13.60
C ILE A 71 3.80 10.61 14.01
N ALA A 72 4.04 10.13 15.22
CA ALA A 72 5.40 9.87 15.71
C ALA A 72 6.10 8.77 14.90
N SER A 73 5.42 7.64 14.62
CA SER A 73 5.98 6.54 13.83
C SER A 73 6.23 6.94 12.37
N MET A 74 5.32 7.70 11.78
CA MET A 74 5.47 8.20 10.41
C MET A 74 6.64 9.17 10.28
N ARG A 75 6.77 10.10 11.22
CA ARG A 75 7.90 11.03 11.30
C ARG A 75 9.22 10.28 11.41
N ALA A 76 9.32 9.33 12.32
CA ALA A 76 10.52 8.53 12.51
C ALA A 76 10.87 7.68 11.27
N ALA A 77 9.88 7.18 10.53
CA ALA A 77 10.09 6.48 9.26
C ALA A 77 10.72 7.42 8.21
N MET A 78 10.19 8.65 8.07
CA MET A 78 10.73 9.66 7.15
C MET A 78 12.16 10.08 7.54
N GLU A 79 12.41 10.31 8.82
CA GLU A 79 13.75 10.62 9.36
C GLU A 79 14.74 9.48 9.14
N SER A 80 14.24 8.23 9.07
CA SER A 80 15.03 7.05 8.74
C SER A 80 15.22 6.83 7.23
N GLY A 81 14.69 7.72 6.39
CA GLY A 81 14.89 7.71 4.94
C GLY A 81 13.74 7.13 4.12
N ALA A 82 12.56 6.93 4.70
CA ALA A 82 11.39 6.56 3.91
C ALA A 82 10.93 7.73 3.02
N ASP A 83 10.77 7.46 1.72
CA ASP A 83 10.28 8.43 0.74
C ASP A 83 8.75 8.53 0.74
N VAL A 84 8.08 7.44 1.11
CA VAL A 84 6.62 7.32 1.17
C VAL A 84 6.26 6.55 2.44
N VAL A 85 5.26 7.01 3.15
CA VAL A 85 4.67 6.27 4.27
C VAL A 85 3.27 5.80 3.86
N GLU A 86 3.03 4.52 4.01
CA GLU A 86 1.68 3.96 3.88
C GLU A 86 0.94 4.13 5.19
N LEU A 87 -0.36 4.40 5.13
CA LEU A 87 -1.25 4.51 6.27
C LEU A 87 -2.66 4.02 5.96
N ASP A 88 -3.32 3.47 6.98
CA ASP A 88 -4.67 2.93 6.89
C ASP A 88 -5.71 3.95 7.34
N VAL A 89 -6.87 4.00 6.66
CA VAL A 89 -7.94 4.94 7.01
C VAL A 89 -9.30 4.27 7.13
N HIS A 90 -10.08 4.73 8.12
CA HIS A 90 -11.49 4.44 8.29
C HIS A 90 -12.28 5.76 8.33
N LEU A 91 -13.34 5.87 7.54
CA LEU A 91 -14.23 7.03 7.62
C LEU A 91 -15.24 6.83 8.75
N THR A 92 -15.16 7.67 9.77
CA THR A 92 -16.02 7.66 10.96
C THR A 92 -17.42 8.24 10.67
N PRO A 93 -18.41 8.02 11.56
CA PRO A 93 -19.76 8.57 11.40
C PRO A 93 -19.80 10.10 11.36
N ASP A 94 -18.89 10.77 12.07
CA ASP A 94 -18.68 12.22 12.06
C ASP A 94 -17.79 12.72 10.92
N ARG A 95 -17.62 11.87 9.86
CA ARG A 95 -16.99 12.17 8.58
C ARG A 95 -15.52 12.61 8.69
N GLN A 96 -14.81 12.09 9.66
CA GLN A 96 -13.35 12.21 9.77
C GLN A 96 -12.69 10.91 9.34
N PHE A 97 -11.46 10.97 8.84
CA PHE A 97 -10.68 9.76 8.60
C PHE A 97 -9.84 9.47 9.83
N ALA A 98 -10.20 8.43 10.58
CA ALA A 98 -9.33 7.87 11.61
C ALA A 98 -8.18 7.12 10.93
N VAL A 99 -6.95 7.37 11.36
CA VAL A 99 -5.77 6.66 10.86
C VAL A 99 -5.48 5.49 11.80
N PHE A 100 -5.95 4.31 11.40
CA PHE A 100 -5.89 3.09 12.20
C PHE A 100 -6.07 1.87 11.29
N HIS A 101 -5.42 0.74 11.63
CA HIS A 101 -5.44 -0.44 10.76
C HIS A 101 -6.67 -1.32 10.98
N ASP A 102 -6.95 -1.68 12.24
CA ASP A 102 -7.83 -2.78 12.54
C ASP A 102 -9.30 -2.45 12.28
N TRP A 103 -10.05 -3.44 11.81
CA TRP A 103 -11.48 -3.32 11.60
C TRP A 103 -12.25 -3.09 12.91
N THR A 104 -11.81 -3.76 13.98
CA THR A 104 -12.36 -3.59 15.33
C THR A 104 -11.31 -3.01 16.29
N LEU A 105 -11.77 -2.40 17.36
CA LEU A 105 -10.94 -1.74 18.36
C LEU A 105 -10.28 -2.72 19.34
N ASP A 106 -10.86 -3.91 19.48
CA ASP A 106 -10.64 -4.88 20.57
C ASP A 106 -9.19 -5.39 20.65
N CYS A 107 -8.48 -5.47 19.49
CA CYS A 107 -7.13 -6.02 19.46
C CYS A 107 -6.08 -5.08 20.07
N ARG A 108 -6.09 -3.80 19.69
CA ARG A 108 -5.01 -2.86 20.00
C ARG A 108 -5.36 -1.84 21.06
N THR A 109 -6.66 -1.64 21.32
CA THR A 109 -7.11 -0.56 22.18
C THR A 109 -7.78 -1.09 23.44
N ASP A 110 -8.07 -0.20 24.38
CA ASP A 110 -8.90 -0.44 25.56
C ASP A 110 -10.41 -0.26 25.27
N GLY A 111 -10.77 0.03 24.00
CA GLY A 111 -12.14 0.07 23.51
C GLY A 111 -12.59 -1.23 22.86
N SER A 112 -13.83 -1.24 22.38
CA SER A 112 -14.43 -2.37 21.67
C SER A 112 -15.37 -1.88 20.56
N GLY A 113 -15.65 -2.75 19.58
CA GLY A 113 -16.56 -2.46 18.48
C GLY A 113 -15.84 -2.11 17.18
N VAL A 114 -16.61 -1.70 16.18
CA VAL A 114 -16.13 -1.46 14.81
C VAL A 114 -15.56 -0.05 14.68
N THR A 115 -14.30 0.06 14.24
CA THR A 115 -13.59 1.35 14.10
C THR A 115 -14.36 2.39 13.30
N GLN A 116 -14.89 2.01 12.14
CA GLN A 116 -15.63 2.93 11.26
C GLN A 116 -17.04 3.29 11.76
N GLU A 117 -17.55 2.64 12.81
CA GLU A 117 -18.84 2.91 13.43
C GLU A 117 -18.70 3.78 14.69
N THR A 118 -17.47 4.02 15.13
CA THR A 118 -17.13 4.79 16.32
C THR A 118 -16.76 6.23 15.92
N PRO A 119 -17.38 7.27 16.55
CA PRO A 119 -17.03 8.67 16.28
C PRO A 119 -15.57 8.98 16.63
N MET A 120 -14.93 9.87 15.86
CA MET A 120 -13.53 10.24 16.09
C MET A 120 -13.28 10.82 17.48
N SER A 121 -14.27 11.52 18.06
CA SER A 121 -14.19 12.04 19.43
C SER A 121 -14.01 10.93 20.47
N GLU A 122 -14.59 9.76 20.26
CA GLU A 122 -14.41 8.58 21.11
C GLU A 122 -13.09 7.88 20.80
N LEU A 123 -12.79 7.63 19.51
CA LEU A 123 -11.54 7.00 19.09
C LEU A 123 -10.30 7.70 19.65
N LYS A 124 -10.34 9.03 19.75
CA LYS A 124 -9.26 9.83 20.34
C LYS A 124 -9.06 9.65 21.85
N THR A 125 -10.00 9.05 22.55
CA THR A 125 -9.81 8.76 23.98
C THR A 125 -9.12 7.44 24.24
N LEU A 126 -9.07 6.56 23.24
CA LEU A 126 -8.58 5.21 23.36
C LEU A 126 -7.04 5.15 23.44
N ASP A 127 -6.56 4.15 24.14
CA ASP A 127 -5.14 3.78 24.20
C ASP A 127 -4.83 2.75 23.11
N ILE A 128 -4.27 3.19 21.98
CA ILE A 128 -3.90 2.33 20.84
C ILE A 128 -2.66 1.44 21.12
N GLY A 129 -2.07 1.55 22.30
CA GLY A 129 -0.97 0.70 22.77
C GLY A 129 -1.41 -0.45 23.70
N TYR A 130 -2.70 -0.52 24.01
CA TYR A 130 -3.23 -1.34 25.11
C TYR A 130 -3.04 -2.84 24.94
N GLY A 131 -3.24 -3.37 23.72
CA GLY A 131 -3.23 -4.82 23.43
C GLY A 131 -1.86 -5.41 23.12
N TYR A 132 -0.80 -4.61 22.98
CA TYR A 132 0.51 -5.10 22.55
C TYR A 132 1.21 -5.95 23.61
N THR A 133 1.55 -7.19 23.24
CA THR A 133 2.26 -8.14 24.11
C THR A 133 3.22 -9.02 23.30
N ALA A 134 4.41 -9.29 23.87
CA ALA A 134 5.43 -10.17 23.30
C ALA A 134 5.51 -11.53 24.01
N ASP A 135 4.76 -11.74 25.09
CA ASP A 135 4.89 -12.88 25.99
C ASP A 135 3.56 -13.59 26.29
N GLY A 136 2.60 -13.47 25.37
CA GLY A 136 1.30 -14.10 25.47
C GLY A 136 0.40 -13.50 26.56
N GLY A 137 0.47 -12.19 26.74
CA GLY A 137 -0.41 -11.45 27.64
C GLY A 137 0.08 -11.38 29.10
N LYS A 138 1.33 -11.73 29.37
CA LYS A 138 1.90 -11.58 30.73
C LYS A 138 2.32 -10.15 31.02
N SER A 139 2.79 -9.43 29.99
CA SER A 139 3.11 -8.01 30.06
C SER A 139 2.60 -7.24 28.84
N PHE A 140 2.34 -5.95 29.04
CA PHE A 140 1.82 -5.05 28.01
C PHE A 140 2.64 -3.75 28.02
N PRO A 141 3.77 -3.73 27.28
CA PRO A 141 4.77 -2.66 27.40
C PRO A 141 4.31 -1.29 26.94
N PHE A 142 3.23 -1.21 26.15
CA PHE A 142 2.75 0.05 25.58
C PHE A 142 1.45 0.58 26.20
N ARG A 143 0.87 -0.11 27.20
CA ARG A 143 -0.32 0.39 27.90
C ARG A 143 -0.08 1.76 28.51
N GLY A 144 -1.02 2.69 28.28
CA GLY A 144 -0.94 4.07 28.70
C GLY A 144 -0.06 4.95 27.82
N GLN A 145 0.71 4.37 26.89
CA GLN A 145 1.57 5.15 25.99
C GLN A 145 0.85 5.57 24.70
N GLY A 146 -0.19 4.85 24.29
CA GLY A 146 -0.96 5.14 23.08
C GLY A 146 -2.22 5.98 23.28
N ALA A 147 -2.53 6.37 24.53
CA ALA A 147 -3.74 7.12 24.83
C ALA A 147 -3.80 8.45 24.08
N GLY A 148 -4.89 8.67 23.34
CA GLY A 148 -5.10 9.87 22.53
C GLY A 148 -4.21 10.01 21.29
N GLN A 149 -3.45 8.98 20.92
CA GLN A 149 -2.51 9.05 19.80
C GLN A 149 -3.09 8.61 18.45
N MET A 150 -4.32 8.13 18.37
CA MET A 150 -4.97 7.85 17.09
C MET A 150 -5.22 9.17 16.33
N PRO A 151 -4.51 9.45 15.22
CA PRO A 151 -4.66 10.71 14.53
C PRO A 151 -5.80 10.66 13.51
N THR A 152 -6.30 11.83 13.13
CA THR A 152 -7.03 11.98 11.88
C THR A 152 -6.05 12.15 10.71
N LEU A 153 -6.50 11.82 9.50
CA LEU A 153 -5.72 12.06 8.28
C LEU A 153 -5.35 13.56 8.12
N THR A 154 -6.25 14.45 8.51
CA THR A 154 -5.98 15.90 8.47
C THR A 154 -4.91 16.33 9.46
N GLU A 155 -4.84 15.70 10.63
CA GLU A 155 -3.74 15.92 11.59
C GLU A 155 -2.40 15.41 11.04
N VAL A 156 -2.41 14.26 10.38
CA VAL A 156 -1.21 13.72 9.71
C VAL A 156 -0.69 14.71 8.66
N PHE A 157 -1.55 15.18 7.75
CA PHE A 157 -1.15 16.14 6.72
C PHE A 157 -0.59 17.44 7.30
N LYS A 158 -1.18 17.97 8.36
CA LYS A 158 -0.72 19.18 9.03
C LYS A 158 0.60 18.99 9.78
N ALA A 159 0.75 17.85 10.46
CA ALA A 159 1.93 17.58 11.28
C ALA A 159 3.17 17.19 10.47
N LEU A 160 2.96 16.69 9.23
CA LEU A 160 4.00 16.18 8.35
C LEU A 160 3.87 16.80 6.94
N PRO A 161 4.04 18.14 6.79
CA PRO A 161 3.73 18.85 5.54
C PRO A 161 4.58 18.41 4.34
N GLU A 162 5.79 17.89 4.57
CA GLU A 162 6.69 17.36 3.53
C GLU A 162 6.47 15.86 3.28
N GLY A 163 5.58 15.21 4.06
CA GLY A 163 5.32 13.79 3.96
C GLY A 163 4.61 13.43 2.66
N ARG A 164 4.90 12.22 2.16
CA ARG A 164 4.17 11.60 1.03
C ARG A 164 3.52 10.32 1.51
N PHE A 165 2.22 10.18 1.25
CA PHE A 165 1.41 9.11 1.82
C PHE A 165 0.75 8.25 0.75
N LEU A 166 0.83 6.93 0.94
CA LEU A 166 0.00 5.94 0.26
C LEU A 166 -1.16 5.59 1.19
N ILE A 167 -2.38 5.93 0.81
CA ILE A 167 -3.55 5.82 1.67
C ILE A 167 -4.28 4.51 1.37
N ASN A 168 -4.48 3.69 2.40
CA ASN A 168 -5.21 2.43 2.36
C ASN A 168 -6.64 2.61 2.88
N PHE A 169 -7.64 2.43 2.02
CA PHE A 169 -9.04 2.34 2.44
C PHE A 169 -9.37 0.97 2.99
N LYS A 170 -9.72 0.89 4.27
CA LYS A 170 -10.01 -0.38 4.95
C LYS A 170 -11.42 -0.91 4.71
N SER A 171 -12.28 -0.17 4.01
CA SER A 171 -13.65 -0.58 3.69
C SER A 171 -13.95 -0.53 2.20
N GLU A 172 -15.12 -1.05 1.80
CA GLU A 172 -15.64 -0.96 0.43
C GLU A 172 -16.65 0.20 0.26
N ARG A 173 -16.69 1.16 1.18
CA ARG A 173 -17.65 2.27 1.12
C ARG A 173 -17.18 3.35 0.15
N ARG A 174 -17.89 3.47 -0.98
CA ARG A 174 -17.62 4.46 -2.02
C ARG A 174 -17.55 5.91 -1.49
N GLU A 175 -18.28 6.21 -0.43
CA GLU A 175 -18.29 7.53 0.21
C GLU A 175 -16.94 7.95 0.79
N GLU A 176 -16.07 7.00 1.17
CA GLU A 176 -14.70 7.29 1.63
C GLU A 176 -13.91 7.96 0.51
N GLY A 177 -13.96 7.40 -0.70
CA GLY A 177 -13.31 7.98 -1.86
C GLY A 177 -13.84 9.37 -2.22
N ALA A 178 -15.15 9.56 -2.16
CA ALA A 178 -15.77 10.86 -2.39
C ALA A 178 -15.37 11.88 -1.31
N THR A 179 -15.30 11.46 -0.04
CA THR A 179 -14.91 12.33 1.08
C THR A 179 -13.43 12.73 0.97
N LEU A 180 -12.54 11.79 0.62
CA LEU A 180 -11.13 12.12 0.37
C LEU A 180 -11.00 13.10 -0.81
N ALA A 181 -11.71 12.88 -1.90
CA ALA A 181 -11.68 13.79 -3.05
C ALA A 181 -12.12 15.21 -2.70
N VAL A 182 -13.18 15.36 -1.89
CA VAL A 182 -13.64 16.65 -1.37
C VAL A 182 -12.54 17.29 -0.51
N LEU A 183 -11.94 16.54 0.41
CA LEU A 183 -10.86 17.03 1.27
C LEU A 183 -9.69 17.58 0.44
N LEU A 184 -9.22 16.81 -0.56
CA LEU A 184 -8.10 17.21 -1.43
C LEU A 184 -8.45 18.38 -2.36
N ARG A 185 -9.73 18.56 -2.70
CA ARG A 185 -10.20 19.70 -3.48
C ARG A 185 -10.14 21.00 -2.69
N PHE A 186 -10.50 20.95 -1.41
CA PHE A 186 -10.47 22.13 -0.52
C PHE A 186 -9.04 22.42 -0.01
N HIS A 187 -8.14 21.45 -0.05
CA HIS A 187 -6.75 21.54 0.40
C HIS A 187 -5.79 21.06 -0.69
N PRO A 188 -5.54 21.88 -1.74
CA PRO A 188 -4.66 21.49 -2.84
C PRO A 188 -3.21 21.17 -2.40
N GLU A 189 -2.77 21.76 -1.28
CA GLU A 189 -1.48 21.46 -0.67
C GLU A 189 -1.38 20.00 -0.22
N TRP A 190 -2.47 19.42 0.32
CA TRP A 190 -2.51 18.01 0.74
C TRP A 190 -2.53 17.05 -0.45
N ARG A 191 -3.07 17.50 -1.61
CA ARG A 191 -3.00 16.70 -2.83
C ARG A 191 -1.56 16.32 -3.19
N LYS A 192 -0.59 17.18 -2.91
CA LYS A 192 0.83 16.92 -3.17
C LYS A 192 1.43 15.89 -2.22
N GLN A 193 0.85 15.75 -1.04
CA GLN A 193 1.25 14.76 -0.04
C GLN A 193 0.72 13.36 -0.36
N VAL A 194 -0.38 13.24 -1.14
CA VAL A 194 -0.93 11.95 -1.52
C VAL A 194 -0.14 11.36 -2.69
N PHE A 195 0.68 10.35 -2.40
CA PHE A 195 1.40 9.56 -3.39
C PHE A 195 0.44 8.71 -4.22
N GLY A 196 -0.52 8.08 -3.55
CA GLY A 196 -1.55 7.26 -4.16
C GLY A 196 -2.59 6.78 -3.16
N VAL A 197 -3.56 6.02 -3.68
CA VAL A 197 -4.62 5.39 -2.89
C VAL A 197 -4.76 3.92 -3.25
N TYR A 198 -5.14 3.08 -2.29
CA TYR A 198 -5.41 1.67 -2.53
C TYR A 198 -6.35 1.10 -1.47
N GLY A 199 -6.59 -0.22 -1.51
CA GLY A 199 -7.44 -0.95 -0.57
C GLY A 199 -8.78 -1.30 -1.18
N GLY A 200 -9.88 -0.94 -0.52
CA GLY A 200 -11.23 -1.21 -1.01
C GLY A 200 -11.44 -0.71 -2.44
N THR A 201 -12.01 -1.56 -3.29
CA THR A 201 -12.17 -1.25 -4.73
C THR A 201 -13.07 -0.04 -4.94
N ALA A 202 -14.22 0.04 -4.28
CA ALA A 202 -15.17 1.12 -4.50
C ALA A 202 -14.64 2.51 -4.09
N PRO A 203 -14.03 2.72 -2.91
CA PRO A 203 -13.47 4.02 -2.53
C PRO A 203 -12.23 4.37 -3.36
N THR A 204 -11.37 3.40 -3.69
CA THR A 204 -10.20 3.63 -4.53
C THR A 204 -10.62 4.14 -5.90
N GLN A 205 -11.51 3.43 -6.60
CA GLN A 205 -11.97 3.83 -7.93
C GLN A 205 -12.72 5.16 -7.92
N GLU A 206 -13.51 5.43 -6.86
CA GLU A 206 -14.20 6.73 -6.73
C GLU A 206 -13.21 7.88 -6.53
N THR A 207 -12.16 7.68 -5.73
CA THR A 207 -11.11 8.70 -5.56
C THR A 207 -10.40 8.97 -6.88
N LEU A 208 -9.98 7.94 -7.61
CA LEU A 208 -9.28 8.07 -8.89
C LEU A 208 -10.16 8.78 -9.94
N ARG A 209 -11.46 8.51 -9.95
CA ARG A 209 -12.43 9.18 -10.82
C ARG A 209 -12.57 10.67 -10.51
N LEU A 210 -12.57 11.05 -9.23
CA LEU A 210 -12.83 12.43 -8.76
C LEU A 210 -11.56 13.29 -8.66
N VAL A 211 -10.37 12.67 -8.59
CA VAL A 211 -9.08 13.37 -8.45
C VAL A 211 -8.19 13.04 -9.64
N PRO A 212 -8.34 13.75 -10.79
CA PRO A 212 -7.54 13.49 -11.98
C PRO A 212 -6.04 13.54 -11.71
N GLY A 213 -5.30 12.59 -12.31
CA GLY A 213 -3.84 12.46 -12.15
C GLY A 213 -3.40 11.89 -10.79
N LEU A 214 -4.32 11.48 -9.92
CA LEU A 214 -3.98 10.63 -8.79
C LEU A 214 -3.83 9.18 -9.28
N ARG A 215 -2.82 8.48 -8.76
CA ARG A 215 -2.61 7.06 -9.05
C ARG A 215 -3.08 6.21 -7.90
N GLY A 216 -3.40 4.96 -8.20
CA GLY A 216 -3.80 4.01 -7.18
C GLY A 216 -3.99 2.63 -7.76
N TYR A 217 -4.27 1.67 -6.90
CA TYR A 217 -4.58 0.30 -7.28
C TYR A 217 -5.57 -0.32 -6.29
N ASP A 218 -6.24 -1.34 -6.74
CA ASP A 218 -7.04 -2.27 -5.96
C ASP A 218 -6.79 -3.69 -6.46
N ARG A 219 -7.42 -4.67 -5.82
CA ARG A 219 -7.25 -6.07 -6.20
C ARG A 219 -7.65 -6.33 -7.65
N GLN A 220 -8.74 -5.72 -8.13
CA GLN A 220 -9.25 -5.96 -9.49
C GLN A 220 -8.31 -5.35 -10.54
N SER A 221 -7.87 -4.11 -10.35
CA SER A 221 -6.94 -3.42 -11.25
C SER A 221 -5.58 -4.11 -11.30
N THR A 222 -5.08 -4.60 -10.17
CA THR A 222 -3.83 -5.37 -10.09
C THR A 222 -3.92 -6.66 -10.90
N ILE A 223 -4.98 -7.46 -10.70
CA ILE A 223 -5.19 -8.70 -11.46
C ILE A 223 -5.37 -8.40 -12.95
N ALA A 224 -6.10 -7.36 -13.30
CA ALA A 224 -6.30 -6.95 -14.69
C ALA A 224 -4.99 -6.54 -15.37
N CYS A 225 -4.14 -5.76 -14.69
CA CYS A 225 -2.83 -5.36 -15.20
C CYS A 225 -1.89 -6.55 -15.34
N LEU A 226 -1.56 -7.21 -14.23
CA LEU A 226 -0.55 -8.28 -14.21
C LEU A 226 -0.98 -9.52 -15.00
N GLY A 227 -2.26 -9.90 -14.92
CA GLY A 227 -2.78 -11.04 -15.68
C GLY A 227 -2.72 -10.82 -17.20
N ARG A 228 -3.15 -9.65 -17.67
CA ARG A 228 -3.03 -9.29 -19.10
C ARG A 228 -1.57 -9.16 -19.52
N TYR A 229 -0.72 -8.56 -18.69
CA TYR A 229 0.70 -8.46 -18.99
C TYR A 229 1.39 -9.83 -19.05
N ALA A 230 1.05 -10.75 -18.16
CA ALA A 230 1.55 -12.12 -18.24
C ALA A 230 1.12 -12.83 -19.55
N ALA A 231 -0.10 -12.57 -20.01
CA ALA A 231 -0.64 -13.19 -21.22
C ALA A 231 0.03 -12.71 -22.52
N TYR A 232 0.29 -11.41 -22.66
CA TYR A 232 0.79 -10.87 -23.94
C TYR A 232 1.94 -9.84 -23.81
N GLY A 233 2.47 -9.60 -22.60
CA GLY A 233 3.63 -8.71 -22.40
C GLY A 233 4.90 -9.15 -23.15
N TRP A 234 4.98 -10.43 -23.56
CA TRP A 234 6.05 -10.95 -24.41
C TRP A 234 6.16 -10.20 -25.76
N THR A 235 5.06 -9.61 -26.25
CA THR A 235 5.04 -8.78 -27.44
C THR A 235 5.66 -7.39 -27.24
N GLY A 236 5.88 -6.98 -25.99
CA GLY A 236 6.30 -5.63 -25.61
C GLY A 236 5.14 -4.65 -25.38
N ILE A 237 3.89 -5.07 -25.62
CA ILE A 237 2.70 -4.24 -25.42
C ILE A 237 2.38 -4.14 -23.92
N VAL A 238 2.16 -2.92 -23.44
CA VAL A 238 1.68 -2.65 -22.08
C VAL A 238 0.16 -2.56 -22.11
N PRO A 239 -0.56 -3.39 -21.30
CA PRO A 239 -2.02 -3.31 -21.18
C PRO A 239 -2.50 -1.94 -20.71
N ASP A 240 -3.67 -1.50 -21.16
CA ASP A 240 -4.27 -0.25 -20.67
C ASP A 240 -4.49 -0.24 -19.16
N ALA A 241 -4.81 -1.41 -18.57
CA ALA A 241 -4.93 -1.55 -17.12
C ALA A 241 -3.61 -1.32 -16.34
N CYS A 242 -2.47 -1.28 -17.03
CA CYS A 242 -1.15 -0.98 -16.45
C CYS A 242 -0.67 0.44 -16.77
N ARG A 243 -1.55 1.35 -17.19
CA ARG A 243 -1.18 2.73 -17.55
C ARG A 243 -1.60 3.72 -16.48
N ASP A 244 -0.77 4.72 -16.23
CA ASP A 244 -1.03 5.84 -15.32
C ASP A 244 -1.50 5.41 -13.92
N THR A 245 -0.95 4.29 -13.40
CA THR A 245 -1.38 3.66 -12.15
C THR A 245 -0.21 3.31 -11.23
N LEU A 246 -0.51 2.78 -10.06
CA LEU A 246 0.44 2.06 -9.22
C LEU A 246 0.32 0.57 -9.50
N ILE A 247 1.45 -0.11 -9.66
CA ILE A 247 1.52 -1.54 -9.96
C ILE A 247 2.21 -2.24 -8.82
N ILE A 248 1.43 -3.00 -8.05
CA ILE A 248 1.99 -3.79 -6.96
C ILE A 248 2.50 -5.13 -7.50
N VAL A 249 3.75 -5.46 -7.21
CA VAL A 249 4.41 -6.67 -7.69
C VAL A 249 4.94 -7.45 -6.50
N PRO A 250 4.37 -8.63 -6.17
CA PRO A 250 4.97 -9.50 -5.16
C PRO A 250 6.30 -10.09 -5.66
N GLY A 251 7.34 -10.01 -4.81
CA GLY A 251 8.72 -10.36 -5.21
C GLY A 251 8.90 -11.79 -5.70
N ASN A 252 8.15 -12.74 -5.15
CA ASN A 252 8.21 -14.14 -5.58
C ASN A 252 7.55 -14.39 -6.95
N TYR A 253 6.65 -13.50 -7.42
CA TYR A 253 6.04 -13.57 -8.76
C TYR A 253 6.73 -12.68 -9.79
N ALA A 254 7.54 -11.73 -9.36
CA ALA A 254 8.21 -10.74 -10.22
C ALA A 254 8.98 -11.39 -11.38
N ARG A 255 9.68 -12.52 -11.13
CA ARG A 255 10.45 -13.28 -12.13
C ARG A 255 9.62 -13.83 -13.30
N PHE A 256 8.32 -13.93 -13.15
CA PHE A 256 7.41 -14.42 -14.21
C PHE A 256 6.88 -13.29 -15.11
N LEU A 257 7.21 -12.03 -14.79
CA LEU A 257 6.82 -10.89 -15.62
C LEU A 257 7.81 -10.71 -16.78
N TRP A 258 7.27 -10.61 -17.98
CA TRP A 258 8.06 -10.44 -19.19
C TRP A 258 8.97 -9.20 -19.11
N GLY A 259 10.26 -9.44 -19.25
CA GLY A 259 11.27 -8.38 -19.20
C GLY A 259 11.68 -7.93 -17.80
N TRP A 260 11.32 -8.68 -16.75
CA TRP A 260 11.78 -8.39 -15.40
C TRP A 260 13.32 -8.48 -15.28
N PRO A 261 14.02 -7.57 -14.54
CA PRO A 261 13.44 -6.39 -13.90
C PRO A 261 13.40 -5.14 -14.80
N ASP A 262 14.47 -4.85 -15.54
CA ASP A 262 14.69 -3.52 -16.11
C ASP A 262 13.79 -3.21 -17.31
N ARG A 263 13.57 -4.19 -18.20
CA ARG A 263 12.66 -4.02 -19.33
C ARG A 263 11.22 -3.84 -18.88
N PHE A 264 10.79 -4.58 -17.86
CA PHE A 264 9.49 -4.40 -17.23
C PHE A 264 9.36 -3.00 -16.63
N ALA A 265 10.34 -2.59 -15.81
CA ALA A 265 10.34 -1.27 -15.19
C ALA A 265 10.29 -0.15 -16.22
N ALA A 266 11.13 -0.21 -17.26
CA ALA A 266 11.14 0.80 -18.34
C ALA A 266 9.80 0.90 -19.07
N ARG A 267 9.13 -0.24 -19.32
CA ARG A 267 7.79 -0.27 -19.95
C ARG A 267 6.73 0.37 -19.08
N MET A 268 6.69 0.04 -17.79
CA MET A 268 5.72 0.59 -16.86
C MET A 268 5.94 2.10 -16.65
N GLN A 269 7.19 2.53 -16.52
CA GLN A 269 7.54 3.97 -16.46
C GLN A 269 7.13 4.71 -17.73
N ALA A 270 7.40 4.14 -18.91
CA ALA A 270 6.96 4.73 -20.18
C ALA A 270 5.42 4.78 -20.33
N ALA A 271 4.72 3.90 -19.62
CA ALA A 271 3.26 3.89 -19.55
C ALA A 271 2.70 4.83 -18.44
N GLY A 272 3.54 5.64 -17.79
CA GLY A 272 3.12 6.57 -16.74
C GLY A 272 2.92 5.94 -15.37
N SER A 273 3.29 4.67 -15.18
CA SER A 273 3.04 3.93 -13.94
C SER A 273 4.27 3.81 -13.06
N GLU A 274 4.04 3.69 -11.74
CA GLU A 274 5.08 3.40 -10.76
C GLU A 274 4.88 1.99 -10.21
N ILE A 275 6.00 1.31 -9.91
CA ILE A 275 6.00 -0.07 -9.40
C ILE A 275 6.25 -0.02 -7.90
N ILE A 276 5.40 -0.74 -7.14
CA ILE A 276 5.61 -1.04 -5.73
C ILE A 276 6.00 -2.52 -5.65
N LEU A 277 7.25 -2.78 -5.23
CA LEU A 277 7.72 -4.14 -5.01
C LEU A 277 7.46 -4.53 -3.56
N LEU A 278 6.70 -5.60 -3.37
CA LEU A 278 6.46 -6.19 -2.05
C LEU A 278 7.42 -7.34 -1.77
N GLY A 279 7.50 -7.72 -0.50
CA GLY A 279 8.07 -9.00 -0.08
C GLY A 279 7.37 -10.20 -0.73
N PRO A 280 7.82 -11.45 -0.44
CA PRO A 280 7.17 -12.65 -0.96
C PRO A 280 5.72 -12.75 -0.49
N TYR A 281 4.80 -12.91 -1.44
CA TYR A 281 3.38 -13.13 -1.17
C TYR A 281 3.11 -14.62 -0.92
N SER A 282 2.52 -14.95 0.22
CA SER A 282 2.23 -16.32 0.66
C SER A 282 0.74 -16.70 0.62
N GLY A 283 -0.11 -15.81 0.14
CA GLY A 283 -1.57 -15.95 0.14
C GLY A 283 -2.23 -14.86 1.00
N GLY A 284 -3.54 -14.73 0.91
CA GLY A 284 -4.30 -13.66 1.58
C GLY A 284 -4.58 -12.47 0.66
N ASP A 285 -5.02 -11.38 1.24
CA ASP A 285 -5.25 -10.14 0.51
C ASP A 285 -3.99 -9.28 0.53
N PHE A 286 -3.45 -8.94 -0.64
CA PHE A 286 -2.30 -8.05 -0.76
C PHE A 286 -2.71 -6.57 -0.81
N THR A 287 -3.96 -6.28 -0.51
CA THR A 287 -4.51 -4.93 -0.34
C THR A 287 -4.83 -4.63 1.13
N SER A 288 -4.56 -5.58 2.04
CA SER A 288 -4.81 -5.42 3.48
C SER A 288 -3.56 -5.03 4.26
#